data_7583e56b959b74034f415d311cf597c0
#
_entry.id   7583e56b959b74034f415d311cf597c0
#
_cell.length_a   1.000
_cell.length_b   1.000
_cell.length_c   1.000
_cell.angle_alpha   90.00
_cell.angle_beta   90.00
_cell.angle_gamma   90.00
#
_symmetry.space_group_name_H-M   'P 1'
#
loop_
_entity.id
_entity.type
_entity.pdbx_description
1 polymer ?
#
loop_
_entity_poly.entity_id
_entity_poly.type
_entity_poly.pdbx_seq_one_letter_code
_entity_poly.pdbx_strand_id
1 'polypeptide(L)'
;MPCRTRKRLNHVIPVFAEWDATYFLTICCIPRGMNTLCRTERAIEIFQSVQFYESLGKWSVRVMLLMPDHLHALVDFPFWGDMSRIVGDWKRYLNNQLEIRLQPNFFDHRLRRDESHDEKWKYVKMNPVRAGLVKNAEDWPYVYQSPGTR
;
A
#
# COMPACT_ATOMS: atom_id res chain seq x y z
N MET A 1 -0.62 -5.74 14.30
CA MET A 1 -0.07 -6.85 13.49
C MET A 1 1.44 -6.68 13.39
N PRO A 2 2.23 -7.64 13.85
CA PRO A 2 3.68 -7.51 13.69
C PRO A 2 4.04 -7.55 12.21
N CYS A 3 4.89 -6.63 11.80
CA CYS A 3 5.44 -6.64 10.46
C CYS A 3 6.41 -7.81 10.34
N ARG A 4 6.09 -8.76 9.51
CA ARG A 4 6.98 -9.90 9.30
C ARG A 4 8.18 -9.44 8.48
N THR A 5 9.36 -9.62 9.04
CA THR A 5 10.59 -9.53 8.25
C THR A 5 10.60 -10.72 7.30
N ARG A 6 10.45 -10.46 6.03
CA ARG A 6 10.42 -11.53 5.04
C ARG A 6 11.74 -11.64 4.34
N LYS A 7 12.17 -12.87 4.11
CA LYS A 7 13.28 -13.18 3.21
C LYS A 7 13.00 -12.52 1.86
N ARG A 8 14.00 -11.84 1.31
CA ARG A 8 13.85 -11.13 0.04
C ARG A 8 13.32 -12.08 -1.03
N LEU A 9 12.07 -11.88 -1.43
CA LEU A 9 11.49 -12.59 -2.54
C LEU A 9 11.75 -11.83 -3.83
N ASN A 10 11.71 -12.55 -4.92
CA ASN A 10 11.75 -11.94 -6.23
C ASN A 10 10.38 -11.30 -6.50
N HIS A 11 10.30 -9.98 -6.45
CA HIS A 11 9.07 -9.22 -6.70
C HIS A 11 8.88 -8.90 -8.18
N VAL A 12 9.54 -9.62 -9.07
CA VAL A 12 9.36 -9.44 -10.52
C VAL A 12 7.97 -9.93 -10.91
N ILE A 13 7.24 -9.10 -11.63
CA ILE A 13 5.94 -9.45 -12.16
C ILE A 13 6.16 -10.46 -13.28
N PRO A 14 5.52 -11.65 -13.25
CA PRO A 14 5.67 -12.63 -14.32
C PRO A 14 5.29 -12.03 -15.67
N VAL A 15 6.02 -12.42 -16.74
CA VAL A 15 5.79 -11.91 -18.11
C VAL A 15 4.35 -12.13 -18.58
N PHE A 16 3.71 -13.20 -18.09
CA PHE A 16 2.32 -13.53 -18.42
C PHE A 16 1.30 -12.83 -17.52
N ALA A 17 1.74 -12.04 -16.54
CA ALA A 17 0.82 -11.30 -15.67
C ALA A 17 0.19 -10.16 -16.46
N GLU A 18 -1.13 -10.10 -16.40
CA GLU A 18 -1.90 -9.02 -17.01
C GLU A 18 -1.93 -7.78 -16.12
N TRP A 19 -2.35 -6.65 -16.70
CA TRP A 19 -2.50 -5.39 -15.96
C TRP A 19 -3.40 -5.48 -14.73
N ASP A 20 -4.37 -6.40 -14.75
CA ASP A 20 -5.32 -6.60 -13.68
C ASP A 20 -4.81 -7.48 -12.54
N ALA A 21 -3.56 -7.94 -12.63
CA ALA A 21 -2.94 -8.67 -11.53
C ALA A 21 -2.76 -7.73 -10.33
N THR A 22 -3.46 -8.03 -9.25
CA THR A 22 -3.51 -7.21 -8.05
C THR A 22 -2.68 -7.84 -6.95
N TYR A 23 -1.89 -7.01 -6.29
CA TYR A 23 -1.07 -7.42 -5.15
C TYR A 23 -1.56 -6.73 -3.89
N PHE A 24 -1.65 -7.49 -2.81
CA PHE A 24 -1.85 -6.94 -1.48
C PHE A 24 -0.48 -6.67 -0.86
N LEU A 25 -0.26 -5.43 -0.45
CA LEU A 25 1.01 -4.99 0.14
C LEU A 25 0.81 -4.56 1.59
N THR A 26 1.77 -4.91 2.44
CA THR A 26 1.89 -4.35 3.79
C THR A 26 3.30 -3.81 3.96
N ILE A 27 3.41 -2.53 4.27
CA ILE A 27 4.70 -1.84 4.43
C ILE A 27 4.72 -1.17 5.80
N CYS A 28 5.73 -1.49 6.59
CA CYS A 28 5.86 -1.00 7.95
C CYS A 28 6.86 0.14 8.05
N CYS A 29 6.59 1.06 8.98
CA CYS A 29 7.50 2.16 9.31
C CYS A 29 8.60 1.71 10.25
N ILE A 30 9.68 2.47 10.30
CA ILE A 30 10.75 2.38 11.27
C ILE A 30 10.82 3.71 12.03
N PRO A 31 10.72 3.71 13.37
CA PRO A 31 10.39 2.59 14.26
C PRO A 31 8.91 2.25 14.25
N ARG A 32 8.57 1.06 14.78
CA ARG A 32 7.18 0.69 15.03
C ARG A 32 6.67 1.34 16.32
N GLY A 33 5.34 1.39 16.46
CA GLY A 33 4.69 1.85 17.67
C GLY A 33 4.47 3.36 17.77
N MET A 34 4.80 4.11 16.74
CA MET A 34 4.60 5.55 16.66
C MET A 34 3.60 5.90 15.56
N ASN A 35 2.85 6.99 15.75
CA ASN A 35 1.99 7.50 14.69
C ASN A 35 2.82 8.29 13.67
N THR A 36 3.37 7.56 12.70
CA THR A 36 4.18 8.16 11.64
C THR A 36 3.34 8.64 10.47
N LEU A 37 2.25 7.92 10.13
CA LEU A 37 1.51 8.12 8.88
C LEU A 37 0.19 8.85 9.05
N CYS A 38 -0.50 8.68 10.18
CA CYS A 38 -1.87 9.15 10.33
C CYS A 38 -1.94 10.57 10.87
N ARG A 39 -1.49 11.50 10.04
CA ARG A 39 -1.63 12.96 10.23
C ARG A 39 -2.18 13.52 8.93
N THR A 40 -3.09 14.47 9.03
CA THR A 40 -3.82 14.99 7.87
C THR A 40 -2.89 15.46 6.75
N GLU A 41 -1.94 16.34 7.07
CA GLU A 41 -1.02 16.90 6.06
C GLU A 41 -0.13 15.81 5.46
N ARG A 42 0.39 14.93 6.30
CA ARG A 42 1.26 13.84 5.86
C ARG A 42 0.52 12.85 4.97
N ALA A 43 -0.71 12.52 5.32
CA ALA A 43 -1.55 11.63 4.52
C ALA A 43 -1.80 12.23 3.13
N ILE A 44 -2.11 13.53 3.06
CA ILE A 44 -2.29 14.23 1.79
C ILE A 44 -1.04 14.11 0.92
N GLU A 45 0.14 14.37 1.49
CA GLU A 45 1.41 14.29 0.75
C GLU A 45 1.71 12.87 0.28
N ILE A 46 1.44 11.87 1.11
CA ILE A 46 1.60 10.46 0.72
C ILE A 46 0.69 10.14 -0.46
N PHE A 47 -0.58 10.51 -0.38
CA PHE A 47 -1.55 10.22 -1.43
C PHE A 47 -1.26 11.00 -2.72
N GLN A 48 -0.72 12.20 -2.61
CA GLN A 48 -0.23 12.94 -3.79
C GLN A 48 0.91 12.20 -4.48
N SER A 49 1.83 11.60 -3.71
CA SER A 49 2.91 10.79 -4.29
C SER A 49 2.38 9.55 -4.99
N VAL A 50 1.33 8.94 -4.45
CA VAL A 50 0.65 7.79 -5.08
C VAL A 50 0.08 8.21 -6.44
N GLN A 51 -0.64 9.33 -6.49
CA GLN A 51 -1.21 9.85 -7.72
C GLN A 51 -0.14 10.21 -8.75
N PHE A 52 0.97 10.77 -8.30
CA PHE A 52 2.09 11.09 -9.18
C PHE A 52 2.64 9.84 -9.86
N TYR A 53 2.85 8.77 -9.12
CA TYR A 53 3.32 7.50 -9.67
C TYR A 53 2.29 6.85 -10.59
N GLU A 54 1.00 7.01 -10.30
CA GLU A 54 -0.07 6.57 -11.20
C GLU A 54 -0.02 7.35 -12.52
N SER A 55 0.22 8.66 -12.47
CA SER A 55 0.33 9.50 -13.67
C SER A 55 1.50 9.11 -14.56
N LEU A 56 2.55 8.54 -13.97
CA LEU A 56 3.70 8.03 -14.70
C LEU A 56 3.51 6.59 -15.23
N GLY A 57 2.35 6.00 -14.98
CA GLY A 57 2.08 4.61 -15.40
C GLY A 57 2.86 3.56 -14.63
N LYS A 58 3.39 3.90 -13.44
CA LYS A 58 4.18 2.97 -12.64
C LYS A 58 3.33 1.92 -11.94
N TRP A 59 2.16 2.31 -11.48
CA TRP A 59 1.20 1.43 -10.82
C TRP A 59 -0.21 2.01 -10.94
N SER A 60 -1.18 1.19 -10.51
CA SER A 60 -2.55 1.65 -10.26
C SER A 60 -2.93 1.19 -8.85
N VAL A 61 -3.14 2.13 -7.96
CA VAL A 61 -3.47 1.83 -6.55
C VAL A 61 -4.98 1.82 -6.41
N ARG A 62 -5.56 0.63 -6.26
CA ARG A 62 -7.00 0.49 -6.06
C ARG A 62 -7.42 1.09 -4.74
N VAL A 63 -6.64 0.83 -3.71
CA VAL A 63 -6.85 1.40 -2.39
C VAL A 63 -5.54 1.39 -1.62
N MET A 64 -5.32 2.43 -0.82
CA MET A 64 -4.26 2.46 0.18
C MET A 64 -4.86 2.93 1.50
N LEU A 65 -4.62 2.19 2.56
CA LEU A 65 -5.08 2.54 3.89
C LEU A 65 -3.87 2.74 4.79
N LEU A 66 -3.77 3.92 5.39
CA LEU A 66 -2.70 4.22 6.33
C LEU A 66 -3.14 3.86 7.74
N MET A 67 -2.32 3.09 8.42
CA MET A 67 -2.36 2.89 9.87
C MET A 67 -1.26 3.73 10.50
N PRO A 68 -1.25 3.93 11.82
CA PRO A 68 -0.25 4.81 12.44
C PRO A 68 1.20 4.48 12.06
N ASP A 69 1.58 3.22 12.03
CA ASP A 69 2.97 2.80 11.82
C ASP A 69 3.15 1.80 10.66
N HIS A 70 2.16 1.65 9.81
CA HIS A 70 2.23 0.79 8.61
C HIS A 70 1.11 1.17 7.65
N LEU A 71 1.18 0.63 6.45
CA LEU A 71 0.13 0.81 5.45
C LEU A 71 -0.22 -0.52 4.79
N HIS A 72 -1.44 -0.59 4.30
CA HIS A 72 -1.92 -1.66 3.44
C HIS A 72 -2.35 -1.07 2.11
N ALA A 73 -2.12 -1.79 1.03
CA ALA A 73 -2.55 -1.34 -0.29
C ALA A 73 -2.91 -2.52 -1.17
N LEU A 74 -3.88 -2.30 -2.06
CA LEU A 74 -4.16 -3.17 -3.20
C LEU A 74 -3.66 -2.43 -4.44
N VAL A 75 -2.68 -3.02 -5.13
CA VAL A 75 -1.96 -2.34 -6.20
C VAL A 75 -1.86 -3.25 -7.42
N ASP A 76 -2.18 -2.70 -8.57
CA ASP A 76 -1.92 -3.32 -9.86
C ASP A 76 -0.60 -2.79 -10.42
N PHE A 77 0.26 -3.69 -10.87
CA PHE A 77 1.52 -3.32 -11.51
C PHE A 77 1.48 -3.65 -12.99
N PRO A 78 2.12 -2.84 -13.85
CA PRO A 78 2.20 -3.16 -15.26
C PRO A 78 3.03 -4.43 -15.49
N PHE A 79 2.68 -5.19 -16.52
CA PHE A 79 3.36 -6.46 -16.82
C PHE A 79 4.86 -6.28 -17.13
N TRP A 80 5.27 -5.09 -17.58
CA TRP A 80 6.66 -4.75 -17.86
C TRP A 80 7.41 -4.23 -16.64
N GLY A 81 6.69 -4.01 -15.53
CA GLY A 81 7.25 -3.37 -14.35
C GLY A 81 7.92 -4.36 -13.39
N ASP A 82 8.84 -3.84 -12.60
CA ASP A 82 9.45 -4.54 -11.48
C ASP A 82 8.88 -3.96 -10.19
N MET A 83 8.03 -4.74 -9.53
CA MET A 83 7.34 -4.31 -8.30
C MET A 83 8.33 -3.88 -7.22
N SER A 84 9.40 -4.63 -7.02
CA SER A 84 10.41 -4.32 -6.01
C SER A 84 11.06 -2.97 -6.27
N ARG A 85 11.36 -2.70 -7.54
CA ARG A 85 11.97 -1.44 -7.94
C ARG A 85 11.00 -0.26 -7.80
N ILE A 86 9.76 -0.43 -8.27
CA ILE A 86 8.74 0.61 -8.18
C ILE A 86 8.46 0.97 -6.73
N VAL A 87 8.21 -0.02 -5.89
CA VAL A 87 7.96 0.19 -4.46
C VAL A 87 9.19 0.77 -3.78
N GLY A 88 10.39 0.27 -4.12
CA GLY A 88 11.65 0.79 -3.58
C GLY A 88 11.88 2.26 -3.92
N ASP A 89 11.62 2.65 -5.15
CA ASP A 89 11.73 4.05 -5.59
C ASP A 89 10.76 4.95 -4.84
N TRP A 90 9.52 4.50 -4.69
CA TRP A 90 8.51 5.23 -3.94
C TRP A 90 8.89 5.38 -2.46
N LYS A 91 9.41 4.32 -1.84
CA LYS A 91 9.89 4.37 -0.46
C LYS A 91 11.04 5.38 -0.29
N ARG A 92 11.97 5.42 -1.25
CA ARG A 92 13.04 6.43 -1.23
C ARG A 92 12.50 7.84 -1.35
N TYR A 93 11.51 8.03 -2.22
CA TYR A 93 10.83 9.32 -2.33
C TYR A 93 10.23 9.76 -0.99
N LEU A 94 9.50 8.87 -0.32
CA LEU A 94 8.90 9.18 0.98
C LEU A 94 9.96 9.53 2.02
N ASN A 95 11.07 8.80 2.04
CA ASN A 95 12.16 9.08 2.97
C ASN A 95 12.82 10.43 2.69
N ASN A 96 13.12 10.72 1.43
CA ASN A 96 13.85 11.92 1.06
C ASN A 96 13.02 13.19 1.13
N GLN A 97 11.73 13.11 0.76
CA GLN A 97 10.86 14.28 0.66
C GLN A 97 9.98 14.49 1.91
N LEU A 98 9.60 13.41 2.58
CA LEU A 98 8.65 13.47 3.69
C LEU A 98 9.24 12.99 5.00
N GLU A 99 10.51 12.60 5.00
CA GLU A 99 11.22 12.05 6.18
C GLU A 99 10.49 10.84 6.80
N ILE A 100 9.85 10.05 5.96
CA ILE A 100 9.17 8.82 6.36
C ILE A 100 10.10 7.64 6.06
N ARG A 101 10.52 6.94 7.12
CA ARG A 101 11.36 5.75 6.97
C ARG A 101 10.49 4.50 6.97
N LEU A 102 10.59 3.75 5.89
CA LEU A 102 9.90 2.47 5.74
C LEU A 102 10.92 1.33 5.79
N GLN A 103 10.49 0.17 6.27
CA GLN A 103 11.35 -1.00 6.32
C GLN A 103 11.85 -1.37 4.93
N PRO A 104 13.10 -1.92 4.81
CA PRO A 104 13.67 -2.26 3.50
C PRO A 104 12.84 -3.27 2.72
N ASN A 105 12.21 -4.21 3.43
CA ASN A 105 11.35 -5.23 2.84
C ASN A 105 9.89 -4.89 3.09
N PHE A 106 9.02 -5.54 2.33
CA PHE A 106 7.58 -5.43 2.52
C PHE A 106 6.95 -6.80 2.30
N PHE A 107 5.76 -6.99 2.88
CA PHE A 107 4.96 -8.18 2.64
C PHE A 107 4.11 -7.95 1.40
N ASP A 108 4.08 -8.93 0.50
CA ASP A 108 3.22 -8.92 -0.67
C ASP A 108 2.51 -10.26 -0.84
N HIS A 109 1.32 -10.20 -1.40
CA HIS A 109 0.53 -11.36 -1.79
C HIS A 109 -0.19 -11.03 -3.08
N ARG A 110 0.08 -11.81 -4.14
CA ARG A 110 -0.65 -11.69 -5.39
C ARG A 110 -2.04 -12.31 -5.21
N LEU A 111 -3.07 -11.55 -5.52
CA LEU A 111 -4.43 -12.08 -5.48
C LEU A 111 -4.63 -13.10 -6.59
N ARG A 112 -5.20 -14.25 -6.22
CA ARG A 112 -5.54 -15.29 -7.19
C ARG A 112 -6.79 -14.87 -7.95
N ARG A 113 -7.06 -15.53 -9.09
CA ARG A 113 -8.24 -15.26 -9.91
C ARG A 113 -9.56 -15.48 -9.16
N ASP A 114 -9.58 -16.44 -8.23
CA ASP A 114 -10.74 -16.77 -7.41
C ASP A 114 -10.87 -15.92 -6.15
N GLU A 115 -9.87 -15.08 -5.84
CA GLU A 115 -9.94 -14.17 -4.72
C GLU A 115 -10.73 -12.92 -5.09
N SER A 116 -11.73 -12.58 -4.26
CA SER A 116 -12.52 -11.38 -4.46
C SER A 116 -11.73 -10.14 -4.03
N HIS A 117 -11.60 -9.17 -4.95
CA HIS A 117 -11.05 -7.86 -4.63
C HIS A 117 -11.91 -7.14 -3.59
N ASP A 118 -13.23 -7.28 -3.67
CA ASP A 118 -14.18 -6.65 -2.75
C ASP A 118 -14.04 -7.18 -1.34
N GLU A 119 -13.87 -8.49 -1.17
CA GLU A 119 -13.66 -9.10 0.14
C GLU A 119 -12.34 -8.64 0.75
N LYS A 120 -11.28 -8.59 -0.05
CA LYS A 120 -9.97 -8.13 0.40
C LYS A 120 -10.03 -6.65 0.77
N TRP A 121 -10.73 -5.85 -0.01
CA TRP A 121 -10.96 -4.45 0.26
C TRP A 121 -11.69 -4.23 1.59
N LYS A 122 -12.77 -4.95 1.80
CA LYS A 122 -13.52 -4.89 3.07
C LYS A 122 -12.66 -5.30 4.25
N TYR A 123 -11.85 -6.34 4.08
CA TYR A 123 -10.92 -6.78 5.11
C TYR A 123 -9.93 -5.68 5.49
N VAL A 124 -9.35 -5.04 4.50
CA VAL A 124 -8.38 -3.94 4.71
C VAL A 124 -9.05 -2.75 5.41
N LYS A 125 -10.25 -2.37 4.98
CA LYS A 125 -11.00 -1.24 5.57
C LYS A 125 -11.32 -1.44 7.04
N MET A 126 -11.42 -2.67 7.50
CA MET A 126 -11.74 -2.98 8.89
C MET A 126 -10.52 -2.91 9.81
N ASN A 127 -9.32 -2.72 9.29
CA ASN A 127 -8.12 -2.63 10.12
C ASN A 127 -8.22 -1.59 11.25
N PRO A 128 -8.65 -0.34 10.99
CA PRO A 128 -8.78 0.64 12.07
C PRO A 128 -9.80 0.25 13.13
N VAL A 129 -10.88 -0.42 12.72
CA VAL A 129 -11.91 -0.92 13.65
C VAL A 129 -11.32 -2.03 14.52
N ARG A 130 -10.65 -3.01 13.91
CA ARG A 130 -10.01 -4.11 14.65
C ARG A 130 -8.93 -3.60 15.61
N ALA A 131 -8.25 -2.52 15.25
CA ALA A 131 -7.24 -1.90 16.12
C ALA A 131 -7.84 -1.00 17.21
N GLY A 132 -9.16 -0.84 17.25
CA GLY A 132 -9.83 -0.02 18.25
C GLY A 132 -9.70 1.47 18.03
N LEU A 133 -9.30 1.92 16.83
CA LEU A 133 -9.07 3.34 16.54
C LEU A 133 -10.36 4.09 16.17
N VAL A 134 -11.31 3.40 15.56
CA VAL A 134 -12.64 3.93 15.21
C VAL A 134 -13.68 2.82 15.43
N LYS A 135 -14.94 3.23 15.56
CA LYS A 135 -16.06 2.29 15.68
C LYS A 135 -16.51 1.77 14.30
N ASN A 136 -16.51 2.66 13.31
CA ASN A 136 -16.98 2.36 11.96
C ASN A 136 -15.83 2.61 10.97
N ALA A 137 -15.70 1.73 9.98
CA ALA A 137 -14.67 1.86 8.95
C ALA A 137 -14.76 3.19 8.20
N GLU A 138 -15.97 3.68 7.97
CA GLU A 138 -16.25 4.93 7.26
C GLU A 138 -15.70 6.16 7.97
N ASP A 139 -15.46 6.07 9.28
CA ASP A 139 -14.94 7.18 10.08
C ASP A 139 -13.41 7.32 9.99
N TRP A 140 -12.72 6.35 9.35
CA TRP A 140 -11.27 6.41 9.19
C TRP A 140 -10.90 7.28 8.00
N PRO A 141 -10.21 8.43 8.23
CA PRO A 141 -9.96 9.39 7.15
C PRO A 141 -8.76 9.09 6.28
N TYR A 142 -7.90 8.15 6.69
CA TYR A 142 -6.61 7.91 6.04
C TYR A 142 -6.69 6.81 5.02
N VAL A 143 -7.60 6.97 4.06
CA VAL A 143 -7.85 6.01 2.98
C VAL A 143 -7.76 6.74 1.65
N TYR A 144 -6.99 6.18 0.73
CA TYR A 144 -6.91 6.62 -0.65
C TYR A 144 -7.59 5.57 -1.53
N GLN A 145 -8.38 6.03 -2.47
CA GLN A 145 -8.97 5.20 -3.49
C GLN A 145 -8.81 5.91 -4.83
N SER A 146 -8.26 5.20 -5.82
CA SER A 146 -8.02 5.78 -7.12
C SER A 146 -9.34 6.13 -7.81
N PRO A 147 -9.43 7.30 -8.48
CA PRO A 147 -10.60 7.61 -9.30
C PRO A 147 -10.79 6.55 -10.39
N GLY A 148 -12.00 6.03 -10.52
CA GLY A 148 -12.31 4.99 -11.49
C GLY A 148 -12.05 3.56 -11.03
N THR A 149 -11.56 3.35 -9.85
CA THR A 149 -11.49 2.03 -9.23
C THR A 149 -12.87 1.61 -8.76
N ARG A 150 -13.33 0.49 -9.24
CA ARG A 150 -14.65 -0.05 -8.91
C ARG A 150 -14.55 -1.18 -7.91
#